data_593ab7b1f4d4c41be3626bdab9706b5f
#
_entry.id   593ab7b1f4d4c41be3626bdab9706b5f
#
_cell.length_a   1.000
_cell.length_b   1.000
_cell.length_c   1.000
_cell.angle_alpha   90.00
_cell.angle_beta   90.00
_cell.angle_gamma   90.00
#
_symmetry.space_group_name_H-M   'P 1'
#
loop_
_entity.id
_entity.type
_entity.pdbx_description
1 polymer ?
#
loop_
_entity_poly.entity_id
_entity_poly.type
_entity_poly.pdbx_seq_one_letter_code
_entity_poly.pdbx_strand_id
1 'polypeptide(L)'
;MDFEVYPDAMIVQTHRDPIRVIPSVAHLEYTMRLVSSDDVDPKRVGRQMLGVWAKLLNQGMESRTAHPEREARILDVSMREIVSDPVACVEKIYAYFDLPVSDEFRSRMHDYLDAHPKDEFGVHRYSLGAFGLEEEALNTAFKGYRERFNVTPEPYRN
;
A
#
# COMPACT_ATOMS: atom_id res chain seq x y z
N MET A 1 -15.85 -0.43 2.84
CA MET A 1 -15.88 -1.61 1.95
C MET A 1 -17.26 -2.21 2.04
N ASP A 2 -17.94 -2.33 0.92
CA ASP A 2 -19.37 -2.59 0.91
C ASP A 2 -19.66 -4.07 0.63
N PHE A 3 -19.54 -4.90 1.66
CA PHE A 3 -19.95 -6.30 1.60
C PHE A 3 -21.48 -6.49 1.49
N GLU A 4 -22.27 -5.41 1.60
CA GLU A 4 -23.69 -5.47 1.32
C GLU A 4 -23.95 -5.57 -0.19
N VAL A 5 -23.09 -4.93 -0.99
CA VAL A 5 -23.16 -4.99 -2.47
C VAL A 5 -22.47 -6.25 -3.01
N TYR A 6 -21.34 -6.64 -2.42
CA TYR A 6 -20.55 -7.82 -2.83
C TYR A 6 -20.33 -8.76 -1.64
N PRO A 7 -21.33 -9.53 -1.26
CA PRO A 7 -21.26 -10.35 -0.04
C PRO A 7 -20.26 -11.51 -0.12
N ASP A 8 -19.85 -11.89 -1.31
CA ASP A 8 -18.89 -12.96 -1.63
C ASP A 8 -17.50 -12.43 -2.03
N ALA A 9 -17.25 -11.12 -1.92
CA ALA A 9 -15.97 -10.55 -2.29
C ALA A 9 -14.80 -11.17 -1.51
N MET A 10 -13.78 -11.56 -2.25
CA MET A 10 -12.46 -11.95 -1.75
C MET A 10 -11.52 -10.76 -1.85
N ILE A 11 -10.92 -10.35 -0.74
CA ILE A 11 -10.16 -9.10 -0.67
C ILE A 11 -8.71 -9.41 -0.37
N VAL A 12 -7.81 -8.86 -1.16
CA VAL A 12 -6.38 -8.81 -0.85
C VAL A 12 -6.04 -7.38 -0.46
N GLN A 13 -5.62 -7.20 0.79
CA GLN A 13 -5.16 -5.90 1.27
C GLN A 13 -3.65 -5.88 1.34
N THR A 14 -3.03 -5.03 0.53
CA THR A 14 -1.57 -4.90 0.50
C THR A 14 -1.11 -3.86 1.52
N HIS A 15 0.00 -4.17 2.22
CA HIS A 15 0.59 -3.33 3.24
C HIS A 15 2.01 -2.93 2.91
N ARG A 16 2.29 -1.65 3.07
CA ARG A 16 3.65 -1.10 2.99
C ARG A 16 3.85 -0.06 4.10
N ASP A 17 5.09 0.13 4.52
CA ASP A 17 5.41 1.15 5.51
C ASP A 17 4.99 2.54 5.03
N PRO A 18 4.12 3.25 5.78
CA PRO A 18 3.67 4.59 5.43
C PRO A 18 4.79 5.60 5.22
N ILE A 19 5.96 5.42 5.84
CA ILE A 19 7.12 6.30 5.60
C ILE A 19 7.57 6.29 4.14
N ARG A 20 7.30 5.22 3.41
CA ARG A 20 7.58 5.10 1.97
C ARG A 20 6.41 5.55 1.10
N VAL A 21 5.19 5.37 1.61
CA VAL A 21 3.96 5.63 0.85
C VAL A 21 3.59 7.11 0.88
N ILE A 22 3.60 7.74 2.06
CA ILE A 22 3.09 9.10 2.24
C ILE A 22 3.84 10.14 1.40
N PRO A 23 5.18 10.15 1.30
CA PRO A 23 5.89 11.08 0.42
C PRO A 23 5.54 10.89 -1.06
N SER A 24 5.36 9.62 -1.49
CA SER A 24 4.95 9.30 -2.86
C SER A 24 3.56 9.82 -3.19
N VAL A 25 2.61 9.61 -2.29
CA VAL A 25 1.23 10.12 -2.45
C VAL A 25 1.21 11.65 -2.40
N ALA A 26 2.01 12.27 -1.52
CA ALA A 26 2.12 13.73 -1.47
C ALA A 26 2.68 14.30 -2.77
N HIS A 27 3.67 13.63 -3.38
CA HIS A 27 4.20 14.03 -4.67
C HIS A 27 3.16 13.90 -5.79
N LEU A 28 2.44 12.80 -5.84
CA LEU A 28 1.35 12.60 -6.81
C LEU A 28 0.29 13.70 -6.68
N GLU A 29 -0.19 13.93 -5.46
CA GLU A 29 -1.19 14.96 -5.19
C GLU A 29 -0.70 16.36 -5.55
N TYR A 30 0.56 16.69 -5.22
CA TYR A 30 1.20 17.94 -5.61
C TYR A 30 1.21 18.11 -7.13
N THR A 31 1.65 17.09 -7.86
CA THR A 31 1.72 17.11 -9.33
C THR A 31 0.34 17.28 -9.95
N MET A 32 -0.68 16.60 -9.41
CA MET A 32 -2.06 16.75 -9.89
C MET A 32 -2.60 18.17 -9.67
N ARG A 33 -2.28 18.81 -8.54
CA ARG A 33 -2.71 20.19 -8.27
C ARG A 33 -2.04 21.20 -9.17
N LEU A 34 -0.79 20.98 -9.58
CA LEU A 34 -0.07 21.83 -10.53
C LEU A 34 -0.72 21.86 -11.92
N VAL A 35 -1.56 20.89 -12.28
CA VAL A 35 -2.31 20.92 -13.54
C VAL A 35 -3.34 22.06 -13.57
N SER A 36 -3.82 22.49 -12.41
CA SER A 36 -4.89 23.50 -12.29
C SER A 36 -4.51 24.75 -11.49
N SER A 37 -3.30 24.82 -10.94
CA SER A 37 -2.84 25.96 -10.12
C SER A 37 -1.32 26.07 -10.14
N ASP A 38 -0.81 27.31 -10.31
CA ASP A 38 0.62 27.61 -10.22
C ASP A 38 1.08 27.89 -8.78
N ASP A 39 0.14 28.07 -7.85
CA ASP A 39 0.40 28.38 -6.44
C ASP A 39 0.05 27.17 -5.54
N VAL A 40 0.92 26.16 -5.55
CA VAL A 40 0.78 24.98 -4.73
C VAL A 40 1.98 24.83 -3.79
N ASP A 41 1.74 24.97 -2.47
CA ASP A 41 2.77 24.71 -1.46
C ASP A 41 2.93 23.20 -1.20
N PRO A 42 4.08 22.59 -1.58
CA PRO A 42 4.30 21.15 -1.38
C PRO A 42 4.28 20.76 0.10
N LYS A 43 4.73 21.62 1.01
CA LYS A 43 4.72 21.32 2.46
C LYS A 43 3.29 21.28 3.02
N ARG A 44 2.40 22.13 2.50
CA ARG A 44 0.98 22.06 2.83
C ARG A 44 0.35 20.76 2.33
N VAL A 45 0.67 20.37 1.10
CA VAL A 45 0.20 19.10 0.53
C VAL A 45 0.68 17.92 1.38
N GLY A 46 1.96 17.86 1.77
CA GLY A 46 2.50 16.78 2.61
C GLY A 46 1.77 16.66 3.93
N ARG A 47 1.57 17.76 4.66
CA ARG A 47 0.81 17.76 5.93
C ARG A 47 -0.63 17.30 5.74
N GLN A 48 -1.29 17.70 4.65
CA GLN A 48 -2.64 17.25 4.35
C GLN A 48 -2.69 15.75 4.08
N MET A 49 -1.76 15.22 3.29
CA MET A 49 -1.71 13.79 2.99
C MET A 49 -1.42 12.95 4.23
N LEU A 50 -0.52 13.39 5.10
CA LEU A 50 -0.30 12.74 6.40
C LEU A 50 -1.61 12.62 7.20
N GLY A 51 -2.33 13.72 7.35
CA GLY A 51 -3.59 13.73 8.12
C GLY A 51 -4.69 12.88 7.49
N VAL A 52 -4.87 12.98 6.18
CA VAL A 52 -5.88 12.21 5.44
C VAL A 52 -5.60 10.71 5.54
N TRP A 53 -4.37 10.28 5.28
CA TRP A 53 -4.04 8.85 5.30
C TRP A 53 -4.01 8.26 6.70
N ALA A 54 -3.57 9.01 7.72
CA ALA A 54 -3.68 8.57 9.10
C ALA A 54 -5.14 8.31 9.49
N LYS A 55 -6.05 9.23 9.12
CA LYS A 55 -7.48 9.06 9.37
C LYS A 55 -8.06 7.85 8.61
N LEU A 56 -7.76 7.72 7.31
CA LEU A 56 -8.30 6.63 6.48
C LEU A 56 -7.84 5.25 6.96
N LEU A 57 -6.56 5.10 7.30
CA LEU A 57 -6.03 3.82 7.80
C LEU A 57 -6.62 3.47 9.18
N ASN A 58 -6.78 4.46 10.08
CA ASN A 58 -7.45 4.23 11.36
C ASN A 58 -8.91 3.82 11.17
N GLN A 59 -9.66 4.50 10.32
CA GLN A 59 -11.05 4.12 10.00
C GLN A 59 -11.13 2.71 9.39
N GLY A 60 -10.19 2.35 8.53
CA GLY A 60 -10.10 0.99 7.98
C GLY A 60 -9.87 -0.06 9.06
N MET A 61 -8.96 0.19 10.00
CA MET A 61 -8.71 -0.71 11.13
C MET A 61 -9.93 -0.82 12.07
N GLU A 62 -10.58 0.29 12.37
CA GLU A 62 -11.82 0.33 13.17
C GLU A 62 -12.94 -0.47 12.48
N SER A 63 -13.14 -0.27 11.19
CA SER A 63 -14.14 -1.00 10.40
C SER A 63 -13.88 -2.51 10.41
N ARG A 64 -12.64 -2.96 10.27
CA ARG A 64 -12.29 -4.39 10.37
C ARG A 64 -12.55 -4.94 11.78
N THR A 65 -12.24 -4.16 12.82
CA THR A 65 -12.49 -4.56 14.20
C THR A 65 -14.00 -4.66 14.51
N ALA A 66 -14.81 -3.79 13.91
CA ALA A 66 -16.25 -3.80 14.06
C ALA A 66 -16.93 -4.99 13.33
N HIS A 67 -16.25 -5.61 12.37
CA HIS A 67 -16.78 -6.66 11.51
C HIS A 67 -15.88 -7.90 11.45
N PRO A 68 -15.63 -8.58 12.58
CA PRO A 68 -14.73 -9.73 12.63
C PRO A 68 -15.18 -10.90 11.75
N GLU A 69 -16.48 -11.00 11.45
CA GLU A 69 -17.03 -12.01 10.53
C GLU A 69 -16.50 -11.89 9.09
N ARG A 70 -15.93 -10.73 8.74
CA ARG A 70 -15.39 -10.46 7.40
C ARG A 70 -13.90 -10.79 7.27
N GLU A 71 -13.20 -10.99 8.39
CA GLU A 71 -11.74 -11.22 8.39
C GLU A 71 -11.32 -12.44 7.56
N ALA A 72 -12.10 -13.52 7.55
CA ALA A 72 -11.83 -14.71 6.73
C ALA A 72 -11.88 -14.44 5.21
N ARG A 73 -12.38 -13.31 4.79
CA ARG A 73 -12.44 -12.88 3.38
C ARG A 73 -11.40 -11.84 3.02
N ILE A 74 -10.53 -11.49 3.95
CA ILE A 74 -9.50 -10.47 3.76
C ILE A 74 -8.14 -11.13 4.01
N LEU A 75 -7.33 -11.20 2.97
CA LEU A 75 -5.94 -11.62 3.10
C LEU A 75 -5.04 -10.39 3.13
N ASP A 76 -4.28 -10.25 4.22
CA ASP A 76 -3.24 -9.24 4.34
C ASP A 76 -1.94 -9.74 3.70
N VAL A 77 -1.36 -8.92 2.81
CA VAL A 77 -0.13 -9.23 2.08
C VAL A 77 0.84 -8.07 2.21
N SER A 78 2.07 -8.33 2.62
CA SER A 78 3.09 -7.27 2.69
C SER A 78 3.68 -6.97 1.30
N MET A 79 4.02 -5.71 1.05
CA MET A 79 4.75 -5.33 -0.16
C MET A 79 6.10 -6.04 -0.27
N ARG A 80 6.68 -6.44 0.85
CA ARG A 80 7.92 -7.21 0.90
C ARG A 80 7.73 -8.61 0.28
N GLU A 81 6.63 -9.30 0.61
CA GLU A 81 6.30 -10.60 0.01
C GLU A 81 6.12 -10.46 -1.49
N ILE A 82 5.34 -9.47 -1.94
CA ILE A 82 5.09 -9.22 -3.36
C ILE A 82 6.40 -9.00 -4.13
N VAL A 83 7.32 -8.22 -3.55
CA VAL A 83 8.59 -7.86 -4.24
C VAL A 83 9.63 -8.99 -4.16
N SER A 84 9.62 -9.80 -3.09
CA SER A 84 10.61 -10.88 -2.92
C SER A 84 10.33 -12.08 -3.81
N ASP A 85 9.07 -12.48 -3.92
CA ASP A 85 8.62 -13.60 -4.76
C ASP A 85 7.16 -13.36 -5.20
N PRO A 86 6.96 -12.67 -6.34
CA PRO A 86 5.62 -12.37 -6.83
C PRO A 86 4.79 -13.62 -7.13
N VAL A 87 5.42 -14.67 -7.65
CA VAL A 87 4.72 -15.91 -8.03
C VAL A 87 4.24 -16.64 -6.78
N ALA A 88 5.11 -16.86 -5.80
CA ALA A 88 4.72 -17.47 -4.52
C ALA A 88 3.66 -16.64 -3.79
N CYS A 89 3.72 -15.30 -3.91
CA CYS A 89 2.70 -14.41 -3.35
C CYS A 89 1.33 -14.65 -3.99
N VAL A 90 1.26 -14.76 -5.32
CA VAL A 90 0.01 -15.06 -6.03
C VAL A 90 -0.50 -16.45 -5.66
N GLU A 91 0.37 -17.45 -5.59
CA GLU A 91 -0.02 -18.81 -5.16
C GLU A 91 -0.59 -18.84 -3.74
N LYS A 92 0.01 -18.09 -2.81
CA LYS A 92 -0.51 -17.88 -1.45
C LYS A 92 -1.91 -17.28 -1.45
N ILE A 93 -2.16 -16.26 -2.30
CA ILE A 93 -3.48 -15.62 -2.44
C ILE A 93 -4.51 -16.63 -2.93
N TYR A 94 -4.18 -17.38 -3.98
CA TYR A 94 -5.07 -18.39 -4.55
C TYR A 94 -5.36 -19.52 -3.55
N ALA A 95 -4.34 -20.02 -2.85
CA ALA A 95 -4.51 -21.05 -1.82
C ALA A 95 -5.38 -20.55 -0.64
N TYR A 96 -5.26 -19.30 -0.25
CA TYR A 96 -6.07 -18.73 0.85
C TYR A 96 -7.56 -18.71 0.52
N PHE A 97 -7.90 -18.50 -0.75
CA PHE A 97 -9.30 -18.43 -1.21
C PHE A 97 -9.77 -19.75 -1.87
N ASP A 98 -9.05 -20.86 -1.68
CA ASP A 98 -9.35 -22.17 -2.28
C ASP A 98 -9.49 -22.13 -3.82
N LEU A 99 -8.73 -21.26 -4.47
CA LEU A 99 -8.69 -21.14 -5.93
C LEU A 99 -7.57 -22.02 -6.52
N PRO A 100 -7.81 -22.72 -7.64
CA PRO A 100 -6.77 -23.54 -8.27
C PRO A 100 -5.75 -22.67 -9.02
N VAL A 101 -4.48 -23.08 -8.95
CA VAL A 101 -3.39 -22.53 -9.77
C VAL A 101 -2.93 -23.60 -10.76
N SER A 102 -3.13 -23.38 -12.06
CA SER A 102 -2.66 -24.30 -13.10
C SER A 102 -1.17 -24.09 -13.41
N ASP A 103 -0.53 -25.14 -13.98
CA ASP A 103 0.86 -25.04 -14.42
C ASP A 103 1.02 -24.03 -15.56
N GLU A 104 0.02 -23.92 -16.43
CA GLU A 104 -0.01 -22.90 -17.49
C GLU A 104 -0.03 -21.49 -16.87
N PHE A 105 -0.81 -21.25 -15.82
CA PHE A 105 -0.85 -19.93 -15.17
C PHE A 105 0.50 -19.61 -14.52
N ARG A 106 1.16 -20.58 -13.88
CA ARG A 106 2.52 -20.42 -13.35
C ARG A 106 3.51 -20.02 -14.44
N SER A 107 3.50 -20.73 -15.56
CA SER A 107 4.38 -20.43 -16.69
C SER A 107 4.17 -18.99 -17.16
N ARG A 108 2.93 -18.57 -17.35
CA ARG A 108 2.59 -17.20 -17.79
C ARG A 108 3.04 -16.12 -16.80
N MET A 109 2.99 -16.39 -15.49
CA MET A 109 3.50 -15.46 -14.48
C MET A 109 5.02 -15.28 -14.61
N HIS A 110 5.78 -16.37 -14.81
CA HIS A 110 7.22 -16.30 -15.03
C HIS A 110 7.56 -15.56 -16.34
N ASP A 111 6.90 -15.90 -17.44
CA ASP A 111 7.09 -15.24 -18.74
C ASP A 111 6.83 -13.72 -18.63
N TYR A 112 5.80 -13.33 -17.87
CA TYR A 112 5.49 -11.91 -17.63
C TYR A 112 6.60 -11.21 -16.84
N LEU A 113 7.11 -11.82 -15.79
CA LEU A 113 8.17 -11.24 -14.95
C LEU A 113 9.51 -11.12 -15.74
N ASP A 114 9.80 -12.07 -16.58
CA ASP A 114 10.98 -12.06 -17.44
C ASP A 114 10.90 -10.94 -18.52
N ALA A 115 9.68 -10.69 -19.03
CA ALA A 115 9.45 -9.64 -20.00
C ALA A 115 9.37 -8.22 -19.38
N HIS A 116 9.11 -8.11 -18.06
CA HIS A 116 8.95 -6.84 -17.35
C HIS A 116 9.88 -6.79 -16.13
N PRO A 117 11.16 -6.53 -16.33
CA PRO A 117 12.13 -6.51 -15.25
C PRO A 117 11.81 -5.40 -14.25
N LYS A 118 12.16 -5.66 -13.00
CA LYS A 118 12.01 -4.67 -11.93
C LYS A 118 12.75 -3.38 -12.31
N ASP A 119 12.14 -2.26 -11.97
CA ASP A 119 12.69 -0.91 -12.23
C ASP A 119 12.76 -0.50 -13.72
N GLU A 120 12.03 -1.19 -14.62
CA GLU A 120 11.93 -0.85 -16.04
C GLU A 120 11.64 0.65 -16.29
N PHE A 121 10.81 1.26 -15.44
CA PHE A 121 10.43 2.69 -15.51
C PHE A 121 11.23 3.57 -14.56
N GLY A 122 12.33 3.07 -13.99
CA GLY A 122 13.19 3.79 -13.05
C GLY A 122 12.70 3.78 -11.61
N VAL A 123 13.53 4.33 -10.72
CA VAL A 123 13.25 4.40 -9.28
C VAL A 123 12.93 5.85 -8.89
N HIS A 124 11.70 6.08 -8.46
CA HIS A 124 11.31 7.39 -7.92
C HIS A 124 11.83 7.56 -6.49
N ARG A 125 12.47 8.71 -6.25
CA ARG A 125 12.93 9.10 -4.91
C ARG A 125 12.15 10.32 -4.47
N TYR A 126 11.56 10.26 -3.28
CA TYR A 126 10.75 11.35 -2.72
C TYR A 126 11.41 11.83 -1.43
N SER A 127 11.57 13.13 -1.28
CA SER A 127 12.13 13.73 -0.07
C SER A 127 11.04 14.06 0.94
N LEU A 128 11.17 13.60 2.18
CA LEU A 128 10.29 13.99 3.29
C LEU A 128 10.32 15.52 3.48
N GLY A 129 11.52 16.09 3.49
CA GLY A 129 11.72 17.55 3.70
C GLY A 129 11.07 18.39 2.62
N ALA A 130 11.03 17.94 1.35
CA ALA A 130 10.36 18.65 0.26
C ALA A 130 8.86 18.83 0.54
N PHE A 131 8.25 17.89 1.23
CA PHE A 131 6.83 17.92 1.60
C PHE A 131 6.58 18.31 3.06
N GLY A 132 7.60 18.80 3.78
CA GLY A 132 7.47 19.20 5.19
C GLY A 132 7.00 18.06 6.08
N LEU A 133 7.39 16.82 5.74
CA LEU A 133 7.13 15.61 6.50
C LEU A 133 8.33 15.32 7.39
N GLU A 134 8.06 14.94 8.62
CA GLU A 134 9.06 14.52 9.60
C GLU A 134 8.90 13.04 9.90
N GLU A 135 10.01 12.32 9.97
CA GLU A 135 10.01 10.87 10.21
C GLU A 135 9.33 10.51 11.53
N GLU A 136 9.57 11.29 12.59
CA GLU A 136 8.95 11.07 13.90
C GLU A 136 7.43 11.25 13.86
N ALA A 137 6.94 12.24 13.12
CA ALA A 137 5.50 12.46 12.94
C ALA A 137 4.84 11.28 12.21
N LEU A 138 5.47 10.78 11.15
CA LEU A 138 5.01 9.58 10.42
C LEU A 138 5.04 8.35 11.33
N ASN A 139 6.13 8.15 12.08
CA ASN A 139 6.26 7.02 12.99
C ASN A 139 5.19 7.02 14.07
N THR A 140 4.86 8.18 14.61
CA THR A 140 3.81 8.35 15.62
C THR A 140 2.42 8.11 15.01
N ALA A 141 2.12 8.74 13.88
CA ALA A 141 0.80 8.67 13.25
C ALA A 141 0.41 7.26 12.79
N PHE A 142 1.40 6.45 12.38
CA PHE A 142 1.15 5.12 11.82
C PHE A 142 1.61 3.95 12.71
N LYS A 143 1.94 4.21 13.98
CA LYS A 143 2.37 3.18 14.92
C LYS A 143 1.36 2.04 15.02
N GLY A 144 0.10 2.35 15.29
CA GLY A 144 -0.98 1.35 15.44
C GLY A 144 -1.22 0.54 14.17
N TYR A 145 -1.10 1.17 13.00
CA TYR A 145 -1.20 0.49 11.72
C TYR A 145 -0.07 -0.54 11.53
N ARG A 146 1.18 -0.15 11.81
CA ARG A 146 2.31 -1.08 11.72
C ARG A 146 2.20 -2.25 12.69
N GLU A 147 1.77 -1.98 13.92
CA GLU A 147 1.58 -3.01 14.95
C GLU A 147 0.49 -4.00 14.55
N ARG A 148 -0.66 -3.50 14.08
CA ARG A 148 -1.80 -4.35 13.68
C ARG A 148 -1.46 -5.28 12.52
N PHE A 149 -0.78 -4.78 11.48
CA PHE A 149 -0.52 -5.53 10.26
C PHE A 149 0.91 -6.06 10.17
N ASN A 150 1.67 -6.02 11.26
CA ASN A 150 3.06 -6.46 11.32
C ASN A 150 3.93 -5.87 10.20
N VAL A 151 3.70 -4.59 9.89
CA VAL A 151 4.46 -3.88 8.84
C VAL A 151 5.85 -3.56 9.35
N THR A 152 6.86 -4.19 8.76
CA THR A 152 8.26 -3.93 9.10
C THR A 152 8.64 -2.50 8.74
N PRO A 153 9.22 -1.71 9.68
CA PRO A 153 9.73 -0.39 9.37
C PRO A 153 10.76 -0.43 8.24
N GLU A 154 10.56 0.42 7.24
CA GLU A 154 11.52 0.57 6.15
C GLU A 154 12.42 1.80 6.44
N PRO A 155 13.76 1.67 6.32
CA PRO A 155 14.62 2.83 6.49
C PRO A 155 14.29 3.87 5.40
N TYR A 156 14.07 5.10 5.81
CA TYR A 156 13.96 6.18 4.85
C TYR A 156 15.35 6.46 4.26
N ARG A 157 15.49 6.28 2.96
CA ARG A 157 16.72 6.64 2.22
C ARG A 157 16.38 7.78 1.27
N ASN A 158 17.03 8.92 1.50
CA ASN A 158 16.98 10.07 0.59
C ASN A 158 17.52 9.70 -0.80
#